data_772abe3edeea3841dbabe28a5fbffa16
#
_entry.id   772abe3edeea3841dbabe28a5fbffa16
#
_cell.length_a   1.000
_cell.length_b   1.000
_cell.length_c   1.000
_cell.angle_alpha   90.00
_cell.angle_beta   90.00
_cell.angle_gamma   90.00
#
_symmetry.space_group_name_H-M   'P 1'
#
loop_
_entity.id
_entity.type
_entity.pdbx_description
1 polymer ?
#
loop_
_entity_poly.entity_id
_entity_poly.type
_entity_poly.pdbx_seq_one_letter_code
_entity_poly.pdbx_strand_id
1 'polypeptide(L)'
;MTVRVPGKVNLQLSVGPLRDDGYHDLVNVFHAVSLFDEVTAVEAETLTVRVEGDPAGLVPLDGDNLAIRAARALAARAGRPYGAELVIRKSIPVAGGMAGGSADAAAALVACDRLWGLGLTQRDLLDIAADLGSDVPFALLGGTAVGTGRGEMLTPLPVRGTFFWVFALADGGLATPQVYGECDRLREAAGERACWPALSDQLAAALRDGDAPGLGKSLVNDLQPAAIMLRRSLARTLQVGRDRGALGALVSGSGPTCAFLAESAEHALDLSVALKSACRAVVSGYGPVPGAVVV
;
A
#
# COMPACT_ATOMS: atom_id res chain seq x y z
N MET A 1 21.01 -7.96 9.30
CA MET A 1 20.72 -7.42 7.95
C MET A 1 19.46 -6.58 8.05
N THR A 2 19.54 -5.29 7.75
CA THR A 2 18.39 -4.36 7.84
C THR A 2 17.93 -3.97 6.44
N VAL A 3 16.63 -3.99 6.22
CA VAL A 3 15.96 -3.61 4.97
C VAL A 3 14.92 -2.55 5.26
N ARG A 4 14.94 -1.45 4.51
CA ARG A 4 13.94 -0.41 4.52
C ARG A 4 12.95 -0.64 3.37
N VAL A 5 11.66 -0.44 3.65
CA VAL A 5 10.59 -0.70 2.68
C VAL A 5 9.52 0.39 2.77
N PRO A 6 9.01 0.90 1.62
CA PRO A 6 8.02 1.96 1.59
C PRO A 6 6.59 1.46 1.79
N GLY A 7 5.73 2.36 2.29
CA GLY A 7 4.30 2.26 2.09
C GLY A 7 3.88 2.65 0.67
N LYS A 8 2.59 2.54 0.39
CA LYS A 8 2.03 2.89 -0.92
C LYS A 8 0.76 3.73 -0.81
N VAL A 9 0.44 4.40 -1.88
CA VAL A 9 -0.89 4.93 -2.18
C VAL A 9 -1.38 4.37 -3.52
N ASN A 10 -2.69 4.21 -3.67
CA ASN A 10 -3.30 3.82 -4.93
C ASN A 10 -3.73 5.11 -5.66
N LEU A 11 -3.13 5.37 -6.82
CA LEU A 11 -3.50 6.52 -7.66
C LEU A 11 -4.75 6.23 -8.48
N GLN A 12 -4.90 4.98 -8.91
CA GLN A 12 -6.10 4.41 -9.51
C GLN A 12 -6.36 3.05 -8.86
N LEU A 13 -7.60 2.81 -8.48
CA LEU A 13 -8.09 1.48 -8.08
C LEU A 13 -9.43 1.28 -8.77
N SER A 14 -9.40 0.64 -9.93
CA SER A 14 -10.58 0.29 -10.71
C SER A 14 -10.89 -1.18 -10.51
N VAL A 15 -12.14 -1.46 -10.12
CA VAL A 15 -12.62 -2.79 -9.72
C VAL A 15 -13.52 -3.34 -10.81
N GLY A 16 -13.12 -4.44 -11.43
CA GLY A 16 -13.86 -5.17 -12.45
C GLY A 16 -14.98 -6.04 -11.88
N PRO A 17 -15.55 -6.92 -12.72
CA PRO A 17 -16.56 -7.87 -12.29
C PRO A 17 -16.01 -8.86 -11.23
N LEU A 18 -16.92 -9.36 -10.38
CA LEU A 18 -16.63 -10.47 -9.48
C LEU A 18 -16.35 -11.75 -10.30
N ARG A 19 -15.26 -12.42 -9.98
CA ARG A 19 -14.81 -13.66 -10.61
C ARG A 19 -15.36 -14.89 -9.88
N ASP A 20 -15.29 -16.05 -10.52
CA ASP A 20 -15.74 -17.32 -9.93
C ASP A 20 -14.91 -17.73 -8.69
N ASP A 21 -13.67 -17.23 -8.56
CA ASP A 21 -12.80 -17.47 -7.41
C ASP A 21 -13.08 -16.52 -6.21
N GLY A 22 -14.09 -15.66 -6.32
CA GLY A 22 -14.49 -14.71 -5.29
C GLY A 22 -13.66 -13.41 -5.23
N TYR A 23 -12.74 -13.22 -6.18
CA TYR A 23 -11.96 -11.98 -6.35
C TYR A 23 -12.50 -11.14 -7.52
N HIS A 24 -11.99 -9.91 -7.62
CA HIS A 24 -12.25 -9.02 -8.75
C HIS A 24 -10.99 -8.89 -9.60
N ASP A 25 -11.17 -8.71 -10.91
CA ASP A 25 -10.09 -8.21 -11.74
C ASP A 25 -9.88 -6.72 -11.45
N LEU A 26 -8.64 -6.34 -11.28
CA LEU A 26 -8.26 -4.99 -10.92
C LEU A 26 -7.37 -4.34 -11.99
N VAL A 27 -7.50 -3.04 -12.11
CA VAL A 27 -6.41 -2.17 -12.56
C VAL A 27 -6.10 -1.22 -11.42
N ASN A 28 -4.93 -1.39 -10.84
CA ASN A 28 -4.48 -0.67 -9.67
C ASN A 28 -3.15 0.02 -9.98
N VAL A 29 -3.10 1.34 -9.90
CA VAL A 29 -1.85 2.09 -10.03
C VAL A 29 -1.30 2.37 -8.65
N PHE A 30 -0.28 1.62 -8.30
CA PHE A 30 0.47 1.78 -7.06
C PHE A 30 1.54 2.86 -7.19
N HIS A 31 1.75 3.61 -6.11
CA HIS A 31 2.80 4.61 -6.00
C HIS A 31 3.46 4.50 -4.62
N ALA A 32 4.76 4.20 -4.59
CA ALA A 32 5.53 4.06 -3.37
C ALA A 32 5.81 5.44 -2.75
N VAL A 33 5.62 5.55 -1.44
CA VAL A 33 5.76 6.82 -0.72
C VAL A 33 6.80 6.73 0.40
N SER A 34 7.42 7.84 0.76
CA SER A 34 8.53 7.95 1.71
C SER A 34 8.12 7.78 3.19
N LEU A 35 7.16 6.90 3.44
CA LEU A 35 6.81 6.38 4.76
C LEU A 35 7.37 4.96 4.81
N PHE A 36 8.39 4.74 5.64
CA PHE A 36 9.15 3.49 5.59
C PHE A 36 9.03 2.70 6.88
N ASP A 37 8.84 1.39 6.75
CA ASP A 37 9.16 0.44 7.80
C ASP A 37 10.59 -0.08 7.62
N GLU A 38 11.19 -0.58 8.70
CA GLU A 38 12.48 -1.25 8.67
C GLU A 38 12.31 -2.65 9.27
N VAL A 39 12.84 -3.65 8.58
CA VAL A 39 12.91 -5.04 9.06
C VAL A 39 14.36 -5.44 9.18
N THR A 40 14.77 -5.79 10.40
CA THR A 40 16.09 -6.32 10.68
C THR A 40 15.98 -7.82 10.92
N ALA A 41 16.70 -8.62 10.12
CA ALA A 41 16.87 -10.06 10.34
C ALA A 41 18.20 -10.33 11.02
N VAL A 42 18.16 -11.03 12.15
CA VAL A 42 19.32 -11.47 12.93
C VAL A 42 19.32 -12.99 12.97
N GLU A 43 20.50 -13.61 12.89
CA GLU A 43 20.63 -15.08 12.96
C GLU A 43 20.10 -15.61 14.30
N ALA A 44 19.26 -16.64 14.23
CA ALA A 44 18.66 -17.32 15.38
C ALA A 44 18.36 -18.78 15.04
N GLU A 45 18.13 -19.62 16.05
CA GLU A 45 17.78 -21.04 15.83
C GLU A 45 16.38 -21.23 15.27
N THR A 46 15.45 -20.32 15.61
CA THR A 46 14.04 -20.39 15.21
C THR A 46 13.57 -19.06 14.61
N LEU A 47 12.45 -19.10 13.88
CA LEU A 47 11.81 -17.91 13.35
C LEU A 47 10.93 -17.25 14.41
N THR A 48 11.33 -16.04 14.82
CA THR A 48 10.58 -15.19 15.76
C THR A 48 10.41 -13.79 15.20
N VAL A 49 9.44 -13.04 15.73
CA VAL A 49 9.21 -11.64 15.35
C VAL A 49 9.00 -10.77 16.58
N ARG A 50 9.59 -9.59 16.53
CA ARG A 50 9.39 -8.51 17.49
C ARG A 50 9.02 -7.24 16.73
N VAL A 51 8.07 -6.47 17.25
CA VAL A 51 7.60 -5.24 16.60
C VAL A 51 7.84 -4.06 17.54
N GLU A 52 8.42 -3.01 16.98
CA GLU A 52 8.72 -1.74 17.67
C GLU A 52 7.99 -0.58 16.98
N GLY A 53 7.72 0.48 17.72
CA GLY A 53 7.02 1.68 17.24
C GLY A 53 5.55 1.70 17.64
N ASP A 54 4.85 2.76 17.26
CA ASP A 54 3.42 2.95 17.50
C ASP A 54 2.67 2.72 16.17
N PRO A 55 1.74 1.80 16.10
CA PRO A 55 1.07 0.98 17.12
C PRO A 55 1.49 -0.52 17.07
N ALA A 56 2.64 -0.86 17.61
CA ALA A 56 3.17 -2.23 17.61
C ALA A 56 2.15 -3.27 18.11
N GLY A 57 1.31 -2.93 19.09
CA GLY A 57 0.30 -3.83 19.66
C GLY A 57 -0.83 -4.25 18.73
N LEU A 58 -0.93 -3.69 17.52
CA LEU A 58 -1.92 -4.09 16.51
C LEU A 58 -1.36 -5.05 15.47
N VAL A 59 -0.06 -5.38 15.53
CA VAL A 59 0.60 -6.29 14.60
C VAL A 59 0.69 -7.68 15.22
N PRO A 60 0.23 -8.75 14.54
CA PRO A 60 0.38 -10.12 15.03
C PRO A 60 1.85 -10.46 15.31
N LEU A 61 2.13 -11.18 16.41
CA LEU A 61 3.47 -11.64 16.78
C LEU A 61 3.64 -13.16 16.61
N ASP A 62 2.73 -13.79 15.91
CA ASP A 62 2.66 -15.24 15.70
C ASP A 62 2.82 -15.62 14.22
N GLY A 63 2.37 -16.82 13.88
CA GLY A 63 2.41 -17.37 12.52
C GLY A 63 1.59 -16.62 11.48
N ASP A 64 0.68 -15.75 11.89
CA ASP A 64 -0.15 -14.94 10.99
C ASP A 64 0.56 -13.65 10.55
N ASN A 65 1.68 -13.31 11.19
CA ASN A 65 2.51 -12.18 10.77
C ASN A 65 3.10 -12.44 9.37
N LEU A 66 2.85 -11.52 8.43
CA LEU A 66 3.27 -11.68 7.04
C LEU A 66 4.80 -11.75 6.87
N ALA A 67 5.59 -11.08 7.73
CA ALA A 67 7.06 -11.19 7.69
C ALA A 67 7.53 -12.60 8.11
N ILE A 68 6.88 -13.21 9.11
CA ILE A 68 7.14 -14.62 9.48
C ILE A 68 6.75 -15.57 8.35
N ARG A 69 5.58 -15.34 7.72
CA ARG A 69 5.15 -16.15 6.56
C ARG A 69 6.12 -16.03 5.39
N ALA A 70 6.64 -14.82 5.14
CA ALA A 70 7.64 -14.56 4.11
C ALA A 70 8.95 -15.33 4.38
N ALA A 71 9.47 -15.27 5.61
CA ALA A 71 10.66 -16.00 5.99
C ALA A 71 10.46 -17.54 5.89
N ARG A 72 9.29 -18.07 6.29
CA ARG A 72 8.94 -19.48 6.12
C ARG A 72 8.86 -19.91 4.66
N ALA A 73 8.23 -19.10 3.81
CA ALA A 73 8.13 -19.39 2.37
C ALA A 73 9.52 -19.43 1.71
N LEU A 74 10.40 -18.49 2.11
CA LEU A 74 11.77 -18.44 1.64
C LEU A 74 12.58 -19.67 2.09
N ALA A 75 12.47 -20.07 3.36
CA ALA A 75 13.12 -21.28 3.90
C ALA A 75 12.62 -22.55 3.19
N ALA A 76 11.33 -22.67 2.94
CA ALA A 76 10.74 -23.78 2.19
C ALA A 76 11.26 -23.83 0.76
N ARG A 77 11.38 -22.69 0.08
CA ARG A 77 11.95 -22.59 -1.28
C ARG A 77 13.42 -23.01 -1.32
N ALA A 78 14.17 -22.73 -0.25
CA ALA A 78 15.58 -23.13 -0.10
C ALA A 78 15.76 -24.60 0.31
N GLY A 79 14.69 -25.30 0.65
CA GLY A 79 14.69 -26.76 0.93
C GLY A 79 15.30 -27.16 2.28
N ARG A 80 15.47 -26.21 3.21
CA ARG A 80 15.99 -26.50 4.56
C ARG A 80 15.47 -25.50 5.61
N PRO A 81 15.41 -25.90 6.89
CA PRO A 81 15.01 -24.99 7.94
C PRO A 81 16.07 -23.91 8.14
N TYR A 82 15.62 -22.67 8.21
CA TYR A 82 16.40 -21.50 8.60
C TYR A 82 15.70 -20.80 9.77
N GLY A 83 16.47 -20.23 10.69
CA GLY A 83 15.99 -19.41 11.78
C GLY A 83 16.45 -17.96 11.61
N ALA A 84 15.65 -17.05 12.13
CA ALA A 84 15.97 -15.64 12.25
C ALA A 84 15.08 -14.97 13.30
N GLU A 85 15.60 -14.03 14.04
CA GLU A 85 14.80 -13.04 14.75
C GLU A 85 14.53 -11.86 13.80
N LEU A 86 13.27 -11.60 13.53
CA LEU A 86 12.81 -10.44 12.75
C LEU A 86 12.41 -9.32 13.70
N VAL A 87 13.07 -8.17 13.60
CA VAL A 87 12.73 -6.96 14.33
C VAL A 87 12.12 -5.98 13.35
N ILE A 88 10.82 -5.70 13.50
CA ILE A 88 10.08 -4.79 12.63
C ILE A 88 9.91 -3.46 13.36
N ARG A 89 10.46 -2.37 12.78
CA ARG A 89 10.22 -1.01 13.24
C ARG A 89 9.15 -0.36 12.36
N LYS A 90 7.98 -0.12 12.96
CA LYS A 90 6.80 0.41 12.26
C LYS A 90 6.77 1.92 12.21
N SER A 91 6.57 2.45 10.99
CA SER A 91 6.25 3.85 10.72
C SER A 91 5.12 3.97 9.69
N ILE A 92 4.91 2.95 8.85
CA ILE A 92 3.74 2.86 7.97
C ILE A 92 2.51 2.59 8.84
N PRO A 93 1.43 3.38 8.70
CA PRO A 93 0.21 3.21 9.48
C PRO A 93 -0.39 1.80 9.35
N VAL A 94 -0.65 1.15 10.50
CA VAL A 94 -1.25 -0.19 10.54
C VAL A 94 -2.74 -0.10 10.20
N ALA A 95 -3.24 -1.06 9.42
CA ALA A 95 -4.64 -1.16 8.94
C ALA A 95 -5.15 0.10 8.21
N GLY A 96 -4.24 0.88 7.62
CA GLY A 96 -4.53 2.16 6.97
C GLY A 96 -4.71 2.11 5.44
N GLY A 97 -4.75 0.94 4.80
CA GLY A 97 -4.80 0.87 3.33
C GLY A 97 -3.47 1.23 2.63
N MET A 98 -2.36 1.30 3.39
CA MET A 98 -1.01 1.65 2.91
C MET A 98 -0.07 0.43 2.76
N ALA A 99 -0.61 -0.78 2.89
CA ALA A 99 0.09 -2.06 2.72
C ALA A 99 1.28 -2.31 3.67
N GLY A 100 1.24 -1.80 4.93
CA GLY A 100 2.36 -1.93 5.88
C GLY A 100 2.75 -3.39 6.16
N GLY A 101 1.79 -4.31 6.32
CA GLY A 101 2.10 -5.74 6.50
C GLY A 101 2.74 -6.39 5.27
N SER A 102 2.32 -5.98 4.06
CA SER A 102 2.94 -6.43 2.80
C SER A 102 4.36 -5.86 2.63
N ALA A 103 4.57 -4.63 3.09
CA ALA A 103 5.88 -4.02 3.14
C ALA A 103 6.82 -4.80 4.07
N ASP A 104 6.36 -5.15 5.28
CA ASP A 104 7.13 -5.98 6.23
C ASP A 104 7.50 -7.33 5.63
N ALA A 105 6.58 -7.99 4.92
CA ALA A 105 6.84 -9.25 4.23
C ALA A 105 7.91 -9.11 3.14
N ALA A 106 7.81 -8.08 2.30
CA ALA A 106 8.79 -7.80 1.25
C ALA A 106 10.17 -7.54 1.85
N ALA A 107 10.25 -6.73 2.91
CA ALA A 107 11.52 -6.49 3.60
C ALA A 107 12.09 -7.77 4.24
N ALA A 108 11.26 -8.62 4.82
CA ALA A 108 11.68 -9.90 5.40
C ALA A 108 12.22 -10.85 4.33
N LEU A 109 11.61 -10.91 3.11
CA LEU A 109 12.15 -11.70 1.99
C LEU A 109 13.58 -11.26 1.66
N VAL A 110 13.81 -9.96 1.49
CA VAL A 110 15.13 -9.43 1.14
C VAL A 110 16.14 -9.61 2.28
N ALA A 111 15.71 -9.32 3.53
CA ALA A 111 16.58 -9.43 4.70
C ALA A 111 17.04 -10.87 4.96
N CYS A 112 16.12 -11.83 4.86
CA CYS A 112 16.40 -13.25 5.06
C CYS A 112 17.19 -13.84 3.89
N ASP A 113 16.89 -13.47 2.62
CA ASP A 113 17.71 -13.89 1.47
C ASP A 113 19.17 -13.50 1.67
N ARG A 114 19.42 -12.26 2.10
CA ARG A 114 20.77 -11.76 2.38
C ARG A 114 21.42 -12.41 3.60
N LEU A 115 20.66 -12.57 4.70
CA LEU A 115 21.15 -13.18 5.93
C LEU A 115 21.57 -14.65 5.70
N TRP A 116 20.75 -15.39 4.97
CA TRP A 116 20.98 -16.83 4.71
C TRP A 116 21.88 -17.09 3.50
N GLY A 117 22.25 -16.05 2.74
CA GLY A 117 23.14 -16.14 1.58
C GLY A 117 22.55 -16.96 0.43
N LEU A 118 21.21 -16.91 0.22
CA LEU A 118 20.55 -17.71 -0.80
C LEU A 118 20.82 -17.18 -2.20
N GLY A 119 20.96 -15.85 -2.36
CA GLY A 119 21.26 -15.20 -3.63
C GLY A 119 20.15 -15.34 -4.68
N LEU A 120 18.90 -15.32 -4.23
CA LEU A 120 17.74 -15.41 -5.13
C LEU A 120 17.67 -14.23 -6.09
N THR A 121 17.19 -14.49 -7.30
CA THR A 121 16.95 -13.42 -8.26
C THR A 121 15.73 -12.59 -7.84
N GLN A 122 15.63 -11.36 -8.36
CA GLN A 122 14.44 -10.54 -8.14
C GLN A 122 13.16 -11.26 -8.58
N ARG A 123 13.21 -12.05 -9.65
CA ARG A 123 12.08 -12.84 -10.13
C ARG A 123 11.67 -13.90 -9.10
N ASP A 124 12.62 -14.66 -8.54
CA ASP A 124 12.32 -15.66 -7.50
C ASP A 124 11.64 -15.01 -6.30
N LEU A 125 12.12 -13.83 -5.86
CA LEU A 125 11.51 -13.09 -4.76
C LEU A 125 10.10 -12.60 -5.09
N LEU A 126 9.86 -12.13 -6.32
CA LEU A 126 8.53 -11.69 -6.78
C LEU A 126 7.54 -12.86 -6.85
N ASP A 127 7.99 -14.04 -7.29
CA ASP A 127 7.15 -15.24 -7.33
C ASP A 127 6.69 -15.65 -5.92
N ILE A 128 7.61 -15.66 -4.94
CA ILE A 128 7.28 -15.92 -3.53
C ILE A 128 6.35 -14.82 -2.98
N ALA A 129 6.61 -13.55 -3.32
CA ALA A 129 5.85 -12.42 -2.85
C ALA A 129 4.38 -12.47 -3.31
N ALA A 130 4.12 -12.90 -4.55
CA ALA A 130 2.77 -13.02 -5.11
C ALA A 130 1.90 -14.04 -4.36
N ASP A 131 2.51 -15.11 -3.84
CA ASP A 131 1.82 -16.13 -3.02
C ASP A 131 1.48 -15.61 -1.60
N LEU A 132 2.23 -14.63 -1.10
CA LEU A 132 2.02 -14.05 0.22
C LEU A 132 0.89 -13.03 0.25
N GLY A 133 0.72 -12.26 -0.82
CA GLY A 133 -0.32 -11.25 -0.94
C GLY A 133 -0.11 -10.30 -2.12
N SER A 134 -1.20 -9.75 -2.65
CA SER A 134 -1.20 -8.95 -3.88
C SER A 134 -0.33 -7.68 -3.83
N ASP A 135 -0.16 -7.08 -2.65
CA ASP A 135 0.64 -5.85 -2.49
C ASP A 135 2.13 -6.13 -2.20
N VAL A 136 2.52 -7.39 -1.88
CA VAL A 136 3.90 -7.74 -1.51
C VAL A 136 4.88 -7.57 -2.69
N PRO A 137 4.53 -7.98 -3.93
CA PRO A 137 5.39 -7.74 -5.09
C PRO A 137 5.67 -6.26 -5.32
N PHE A 138 4.66 -5.38 -5.12
CA PHE A 138 4.85 -3.95 -5.28
C PHE A 138 5.81 -3.37 -4.23
N ALA A 139 5.72 -3.82 -2.97
CA ALA A 139 6.64 -3.37 -1.92
C ALA A 139 8.10 -3.76 -2.21
N LEU A 140 8.35 -4.88 -2.90
CA LEU A 140 9.69 -5.23 -3.40
C LEU A 140 10.14 -4.29 -4.53
N LEU A 141 9.24 -3.96 -5.45
CA LEU A 141 9.57 -3.19 -6.66
C LEU A 141 9.71 -1.69 -6.37
N GLY A 142 8.75 -1.13 -5.65
CA GLY A 142 8.63 0.31 -5.42
C GLY A 142 8.32 1.12 -6.68
N GLY A 143 8.68 2.39 -6.65
CA GLY A 143 8.42 3.30 -7.77
C GLY A 143 6.92 3.54 -7.99
N THR A 144 6.49 3.46 -9.24
CA THR A 144 5.09 3.47 -9.64
C THR A 144 4.84 2.34 -10.62
N ALA A 145 3.78 1.55 -10.41
CA ALA A 145 3.47 0.42 -11.28
C ALA A 145 1.96 0.22 -11.43
N VAL A 146 1.55 -0.30 -12.59
CA VAL A 146 0.22 -0.84 -12.79
C VAL A 146 0.21 -2.28 -12.31
N GLY A 147 -0.72 -2.61 -11.44
CA GLY A 147 -1.04 -3.99 -11.07
C GLY A 147 -2.33 -4.44 -11.74
N THR A 148 -2.30 -5.60 -12.36
CA THR A 148 -3.46 -6.28 -12.96
C THR A 148 -3.70 -7.63 -12.29
N GLY A 149 -4.74 -8.38 -12.70
CA GLY A 149 -5.19 -9.55 -11.97
C GLY A 149 -5.83 -9.15 -10.66
N ARG A 150 -5.34 -9.63 -9.53
CA ARG A 150 -5.70 -9.17 -8.17
C ARG A 150 -4.83 -7.99 -7.70
N GLY A 151 -3.95 -7.45 -8.59
CA GLY A 151 -2.97 -6.42 -8.32
C GLY A 151 -1.51 -6.91 -8.27
N GLU A 152 -1.27 -8.22 -8.38
CA GLU A 152 0.06 -8.85 -8.26
C GLU A 152 0.88 -8.82 -9.54
N MET A 153 0.26 -8.72 -10.72
CA MET A 153 0.97 -8.64 -12.01
C MET A 153 1.36 -7.20 -12.29
N LEU A 154 2.62 -6.88 -12.05
CA LEU A 154 3.12 -5.52 -12.05
C LEU A 154 3.81 -5.13 -13.36
N THR A 155 3.44 -3.97 -13.89
CA THR A 155 4.13 -3.29 -14.99
C THR A 155 4.58 -1.90 -14.52
N PRO A 156 5.89 -1.61 -14.44
CA PRO A 156 6.37 -0.29 -14.05
C PRO A 156 5.86 0.83 -14.98
N LEU A 157 5.51 1.96 -14.38
CA LEU A 157 5.15 3.17 -15.10
C LEU A 157 6.26 4.22 -14.99
N PRO A 158 6.59 4.91 -16.09
CA PRO A 158 7.51 6.04 -16.05
C PRO A 158 6.89 7.21 -15.29
N VAL A 159 7.68 7.80 -14.39
CA VAL A 159 7.27 8.96 -13.59
C VAL A 159 8.35 10.02 -13.68
N ARG A 160 7.93 11.26 -13.92
CA ARG A 160 8.82 12.43 -13.87
C ARG A 160 8.52 13.25 -12.61
N GLY A 161 9.58 13.68 -11.92
CA GLY A 161 9.46 14.56 -10.75
C GLY A 161 9.07 13.83 -9.47
N THR A 162 8.63 14.60 -8.50
CA THR A 162 8.25 14.14 -7.16
C THR A 162 6.86 14.67 -6.83
N PHE A 163 6.02 13.81 -6.28
CA PHE A 163 4.68 14.14 -5.82
C PHE A 163 4.62 14.14 -4.29
N PHE A 164 4.01 15.16 -3.70
CA PHE A 164 3.90 15.32 -2.25
C PHE A 164 2.53 14.87 -1.77
N TRP A 165 2.52 14.05 -0.72
CA TRP A 165 1.32 13.42 -0.21
C TRP A 165 1.11 13.73 1.28
N VAL A 166 -0.15 13.88 1.64
CA VAL A 166 -0.60 13.94 3.04
C VAL A 166 -1.61 12.82 3.26
N PHE A 167 -1.45 12.10 4.36
CA PHE A 167 -2.31 10.98 4.73
C PHE A 167 -3.00 11.29 6.05
N ALA A 168 -4.32 11.36 6.02
CA ALA A 168 -5.15 11.51 7.21
C ALA A 168 -5.63 10.14 7.68
N LEU A 169 -5.17 9.75 8.86
CA LEU A 169 -5.40 8.44 9.47
C LEU A 169 -6.68 8.47 10.32
N ALA A 170 -7.61 7.58 10.05
CA ALA A 170 -8.81 7.41 10.86
C ALA A 170 -8.55 6.44 12.04
N ASP A 171 -9.46 6.44 13.04
CA ASP A 171 -9.44 5.46 14.12
C ASP A 171 -9.86 4.07 13.61
N GLY A 172 -9.15 3.01 14.02
CA GLY A 172 -9.45 1.63 13.63
C GLY A 172 -9.29 1.38 12.14
N GLY A 173 -9.63 0.18 11.68
CA GLY A 173 -9.53 -0.29 10.30
C GLY A 173 -10.88 -0.40 9.58
N LEU A 174 -10.84 -0.70 8.30
CA LEU A 174 -11.92 -1.27 7.49
C LEU A 174 -11.46 -2.61 6.95
N ALA A 175 -12.27 -3.66 7.14
CA ALA A 175 -11.95 -4.97 6.60
C ALA A 175 -12.10 -4.96 5.08
N THR A 176 -11.03 -5.23 4.34
CA THR A 176 -11.01 -5.19 2.87
C THR A 176 -12.15 -6.00 2.24
N PRO A 177 -12.44 -7.26 2.65
CA PRO A 177 -13.57 -8.00 2.09
C PRO A 177 -14.93 -7.32 2.30
N GLN A 178 -15.12 -6.65 3.43
CA GLN A 178 -16.36 -5.90 3.71
C GLN A 178 -16.52 -4.71 2.78
N VAL A 179 -15.43 -4.01 2.44
CA VAL A 179 -15.47 -2.86 1.53
C VAL A 179 -15.78 -3.31 0.10
N TYR A 180 -15.20 -4.41 -0.36
CA TYR A 180 -15.53 -5.00 -1.67
C TYR A 180 -16.98 -5.46 -1.74
N GLY A 181 -17.48 -6.20 -0.73
CA GLY A 181 -18.87 -6.61 -0.67
C GLY A 181 -19.85 -5.43 -0.65
N GLU A 182 -19.52 -4.33 0.02
CA GLU A 182 -20.32 -3.12 -0.01
C GLU A 182 -20.26 -2.42 -1.37
N CYS A 183 -19.11 -2.46 -2.07
CA CYS A 183 -18.98 -1.95 -3.44
C CYS A 183 -19.91 -2.71 -4.39
N ASP A 184 -19.95 -4.04 -4.33
CA ASP A 184 -20.84 -4.88 -5.13
C ASP A 184 -22.30 -4.59 -4.82
N ARG A 185 -22.65 -4.50 -3.54
CA ARG A 185 -24.01 -4.17 -3.11
C ARG A 185 -24.48 -2.79 -3.64
N LEU A 186 -23.59 -1.79 -3.63
CA LEU A 186 -23.92 -0.46 -4.16
C LEU A 186 -24.13 -0.47 -5.67
N ARG A 187 -23.30 -1.20 -6.41
CA ARG A 187 -23.44 -1.38 -7.87
C ARG A 187 -24.72 -2.09 -8.23
N GLU A 188 -25.06 -3.17 -7.52
CA GLU A 188 -26.30 -3.90 -7.71
C GLU A 188 -27.52 -2.99 -7.45
N ALA A 189 -27.52 -2.25 -6.34
CA ALA A 189 -28.60 -1.32 -5.99
C ALA A 189 -28.78 -0.18 -7.01
N ALA A 190 -27.70 0.25 -7.68
CA ALA A 190 -27.73 1.25 -8.75
C ALA A 190 -28.07 0.65 -10.13
N GLY A 191 -28.15 -0.67 -10.27
CA GLY A 191 -28.29 -1.36 -11.56
C GLY A 191 -27.07 -1.20 -12.46
N GLU A 192 -25.90 -0.88 -11.89
CA GLU A 192 -24.64 -0.71 -12.60
C GLU A 192 -23.97 -2.06 -12.86
N ARG A 193 -23.51 -2.26 -14.10
CA ARG A 193 -22.66 -3.40 -14.43
C ARG A 193 -21.20 -2.99 -14.30
N ALA A 194 -20.41 -3.78 -13.56
CA ALA A 194 -18.97 -3.60 -13.52
C ALA A 194 -18.39 -3.79 -14.93
N CYS A 195 -17.63 -2.81 -15.40
CA CYS A 195 -16.88 -2.87 -16.64
C CYS A 195 -15.50 -3.47 -16.40
N TRP A 196 -14.90 -4.03 -17.45
CA TRP A 196 -13.50 -4.42 -17.40
C TRP A 196 -12.64 -3.18 -17.16
N PRO A 197 -11.80 -3.17 -16.12
CA PRO A 197 -11.02 -1.99 -15.78
C PRO A 197 -9.89 -1.77 -16.79
N ALA A 198 -9.58 -0.51 -17.05
CA ALA A 198 -8.46 -0.13 -17.90
C ALA A 198 -7.63 0.96 -17.21
N LEU A 199 -6.33 1.01 -17.54
CA LEU A 199 -5.46 2.10 -17.10
C LEU A 199 -5.95 3.42 -17.70
N SER A 200 -6.04 4.46 -16.88
CA SER A 200 -6.35 5.80 -17.34
C SER A 200 -5.17 6.41 -18.12
N ASP A 201 -5.41 6.71 -19.40
CA ASP A 201 -4.41 7.39 -20.23
C ASP A 201 -4.03 8.76 -19.68
N GLN A 202 -5.00 9.49 -19.09
CA GLN A 202 -4.78 10.80 -18.48
C GLN A 202 -3.88 10.69 -17.24
N LEU A 203 -4.09 9.68 -16.40
CA LEU A 203 -3.25 9.41 -15.23
C LEU A 203 -1.82 9.05 -15.67
N ALA A 204 -1.69 8.14 -16.63
CA ALA A 204 -0.39 7.72 -17.15
C ALA A 204 0.37 8.89 -17.79
N ALA A 205 -0.31 9.76 -18.54
CA ALA A 205 0.28 10.97 -19.11
C ALA A 205 0.73 11.95 -18.03
N ALA A 206 -0.11 12.23 -17.02
CA ALA A 206 0.22 13.12 -15.91
C ALA A 206 1.46 12.64 -15.11
N LEU A 207 1.59 11.34 -14.88
CA LEU A 207 2.77 10.74 -14.23
C LEU A 207 4.04 10.92 -15.08
N ARG A 208 3.95 10.61 -16.38
CA ARG A 208 5.08 10.71 -17.31
C ARG A 208 5.56 12.17 -17.48
N ASP A 209 4.62 13.12 -17.48
CA ASP A 209 4.91 14.53 -17.71
C ASP A 209 5.24 15.30 -16.42
N GLY A 210 5.00 14.70 -15.24
CA GLY A 210 5.18 15.33 -13.92
C GLY A 210 4.11 16.38 -13.61
N ASP A 211 2.92 16.23 -14.22
CA ASP A 211 1.78 17.15 -14.04
C ASP A 211 1.00 16.80 -12.78
N ALA A 212 1.34 17.44 -11.65
CA ALA A 212 0.65 17.21 -10.39
C ALA A 212 -0.84 17.63 -10.41
N PRO A 213 -1.23 18.79 -10.99
CA PRO A 213 -2.65 19.13 -11.17
C PRO A 213 -3.43 18.11 -12.02
N GLY A 214 -2.84 17.67 -13.14
CA GLY A 214 -3.42 16.63 -14.00
C GLY A 214 -3.56 15.28 -13.29
N LEU A 215 -2.54 14.88 -12.53
CA LEU A 215 -2.58 13.70 -11.68
C LEU A 215 -3.71 13.79 -10.65
N GLY A 216 -3.83 14.92 -9.95
CA GLY A 216 -4.86 15.13 -8.93
C GLY A 216 -6.28 14.97 -9.45
N LYS A 217 -6.53 15.42 -10.70
CA LYS A 217 -7.82 15.28 -11.39
C LYS A 217 -8.09 13.85 -11.87
N SER A 218 -7.04 13.06 -12.06
CA SER A 218 -7.11 11.68 -12.59
C SER A 218 -7.16 10.61 -11.49
N LEU A 219 -7.06 10.99 -10.21
CA LEU A 219 -7.13 10.06 -9.08
C LEU A 219 -8.51 9.42 -8.99
N VAL A 220 -8.56 8.09 -8.92
CA VAL A 220 -9.82 7.35 -8.82
C VAL A 220 -9.70 6.14 -7.90
N ASN A 221 -10.76 5.88 -7.14
CA ASN A 221 -10.89 4.66 -6.34
C ASN A 221 -12.35 4.21 -6.30
N ASP A 222 -12.64 3.11 -6.99
CA ASP A 222 -13.99 2.53 -7.07
C ASP A 222 -14.51 2.05 -5.70
N LEU A 223 -13.62 1.74 -4.77
CA LEU A 223 -14.00 1.35 -3.41
C LEU A 223 -14.37 2.55 -2.52
N GLN A 224 -14.06 3.78 -2.94
CA GLN A 224 -14.29 4.97 -2.11
C GLN A 224 -15.76 5.18 -1.69
N PRO A 225 -16.76 5.03 -2.57
CA PRO A 225 -18.17 5.13 -2.16
C PRO A 225 -18.53 4.12 -1.07
N ALA A 226 -18.08 2.87 -1.20
CA ALA A 226 -18.28 1.81 -0.23
C ALA A 226 -17.59 2.11 1.11
N ALA A 227 -16.33 2.55 1.08
CA ALA A 227 -15.59 2.95 2.27
C ALA A 227 -16.29 4.10 3.02
N ILE A 228 -16.79 5.10 2.29
CA ILE A 228 -17.56 6.23 2.87
C ILE A 228 -18.91 5.75 3.44
N MET A 229 -19.59 4.81 2.79
CA MET A 229 -20.84 4.26 3.31
C MET A 229 -20.62 3.55 4.65
N LEU A 230 -19.58 2.74 4.73
CA LEU A 230 -19.19 2.03 5.96
C LEU A 230 -18.64 2.97 7.04
N ARG A 231 -18.02 4.09 6.63
CA ARG A 231 -17.45 5.08 7.54
C ARG A 231 -17.67 6.52 7.04
N ARG A 232 -18.77 7.10 7.43
CA ARG A 232 -19.20 8.44 6.95
C ARG A 232 -18.23 9.58 7.27
N SER A 233 -17.41 9.45 8.33
CA SER A 233 -16.41 10.46 8.67
C SER A 233 -15.37 10.70 7.57
N LEU A 234 -15.11 9.71 6.70
CA LEU A 234 -14.18 9.83 5.58
C LEU A 234 -14.61 10.92 4.60
N ALA A 235 -15.92 11.08 4.34
CA ALA A 235 -16.43 12.14 3.48
C ALA A 235 -16.06 13.54 4.00
N ARG A 236 -16.18 13.75 5.33
CA ARG A 236 -15.78 15.01 5.98
C ARG A 236 -14.26 15.24 5.87
N THR A 237 -13.46 14.21 6.13
CA THR A 237 -12.00 14.31 6.02
C THR A 237 -11.57 14.67 4.60
N LEU A 238 -12.15 14.00 3.58
CA LEU A 238 -11.89 14.30 2.16
C LEU A 238 -12.29 15.76 1.81
N GLN A 239 -13.43 16.23 2.33
CA GLN A 239 -13.89 17.59 2.07
C GLN A 239 -12.94 18.63 2.67
N VAL A 240 -12.46 18.45 3.90
CA VAL A 240 -11.49 19.36 4.52
C VAL A 240 -10.23 19.52 3.66
N GLY A 241 -9.68 18.45 3.11
CA GLY A 241 -8.50 18.55 2.24
C GLY A 241 -8.80 19.28 0.92
N ARG A 242 -9.97 19.03 0.31
CA ARG A 242 -10.41 19.76 -0.90
C ARG A 242 -10.60 21.26 -0.64
N ASP A 243 -11.22 21.63 0.46
CA ASP A 243 -11.44 23.02 0.86
C ASP A 243 -10.12 23.77 1.13
N ARG A 244 -9.04 23.01 1.37
CA ARG A 244 -7.69 23.52 1.58
C ARG A 244 -6.81 23.42 0.33
N GLY A 245 -7.41 23.17 -0.83
CA GLY A 245 -6.73 23.23 -2.12
C GLY A 245 -5.91 22.00 -2.48
N ALA A 246 -6.13 20.84 -1.83
CA ALA A 246 -5.51 19.59 -2.29
C ALA A 246 -5.79 19.38 -3.77
N LEU A 247 -4.74 19.13 -4.57
CA LEU A 247 -4.85 18.90 -6.02
C LEU A 247 -5.71 17.67 -6.35
N GLY A 248 -5.71 16.68 -5.44
CA GLY A 248 -6.53 15.51 -5.49
C GLY A 248 -6.73 14.92 -4.09
N ALA A 249 -7.85 14.22 -3.88
CA ALA A 249 -8.20 13.62 -2.59
C ALA A 249 -8.97 12.33 -2.80
N LEU A 250 -8.50 11.23 -2.20
CA LEU A 250 -9.15 9.94 -2.27
C LEU A 250 -8.93 9.11 -1.00
N VAL A 251 -9.73 8.06 -0.82
CA VAL A 251 -9.45 6.99 0.15
C VAL A 251 -8.36 6.09 -0.42
N SER A 252 -7.32 5.77 0.34
CA SER A 252 -6.24 4.86 -0.08
C SER A 252 -6.67 3.40 0.04
N GLY A 253 -6.72 2.67 -1.08
CA GLY A 253 -7.16 1.28 -1.11
C GLY A 253 -8.57 1.11 -0.57
N SER A 254 -8.80 0.10 0.27
CA SER A 254 -10.06 -0.08 1.01
C SER A 254 -10.25 0.91 2.17
N GLY A 255 -9.26 1.75 2.45
CA GLY A 255 -9.26 2.71 3.54
C GLY A 255 -8.84 2.10 4.89
N PRO A 256 -9.08 2.83 5.99
CA PRO A 256 -9.79 4.11 6.08
C PRO A 256 -8.89 5.35 5.97
N THR A 257 -7.66 5.25 5.50
CA THR A 257 -6.81 6.43 5.30
C THR A 257 -7.28 7.24 4.10
N CYS A 258 -7.38 8.57 4.27
CA CYS A 258 -7.55 9.50 3.16
C CYS A 258 -6.19 10.04 2.72
N ALA A 259 -5.92 10.00 1.41
CA ALA A 259 -4.70 10.53 0.81
C ALA A 259 -5.01 11.80 0.03
N PHE A 260 -4.12 12.77 0.14
CA PHE A 260 -4.24 14.08 -0.48
C PHE A 260 -2.95 14.39 -1.25
N LEU A 261 -3.09 14.77 -2.52
CA LEU A 261 -1.99 15.25 -3.32
C LEU A 261 -1.81 16.74 -3.10
N ALA A 262 -0.63 17.14 -2.66
CA ALA A 262 -0.26 18.54 -2.46
C ALA A 262 0.50 19.09 -3.68
N GLU A 263 0.45 20.38 -3.89
CA GLU A 263 1.18 21.09 -4.95
C GLU A 263 2.70 21.12 -4.69
N SER A 264 3.07 21.24 -3.41
CA SER A 264 4.46 21.35 -2.97
C SER A 264 4.64 20.77 -1.57
N ALA A 265 5.89 20.68 -1.11
CA ALA A 265 6.22 20.30 0.26
C ALA A 265 5.63 21.28 1.29
N GLU A 266 5.62 22.58 1.00
CA GLU A 266 5.02 23.62 1.85
C GLU A 266 3.51 23.44 1.94
N HIS A 267 2.85 23.26 0.79
CA HIS A 267 1.40 23.00 0.77
C HIS A 267 1.04 21.70 1.52
N ALA A 268 1.91 20.68 1.48
CA ALA A 268 1.70 19.46 2.26
C ALA A 268 1.74 19.73 3.79
N LEU A 269 2.56 20.66 4.25
CA LEU A 269 2.56 21.10 5.65
C LEU A 269 1.26 21.82 6.03
N ASP A 270 0.78 22.74 5.19
CA ASP A 270 -0.48 23.46 5.40
C ASP A 270 -1.67 22.50 5.46
N LEU A 271 -1.75 21.56 4.52
CA LEU A 271 -2.75 20.50 4.51
C LEU A 271 -2.66 19.65 5.79
N SER A 272 -1.44 19.30 6.21
CA SER A 272 -1.22 18.49 7.42
C SER A 272 -1.74 19.20 8.67
N VAL A 273 -1.55 20.49 8.79
CA VAL A 273 -2.09 21.29 9.91
C VAL A 273 -3.62 21.31 9.87
N ALA A 274 -4.20 21.58 8.70
CA ALA A 274 -5.64 21.70 8.55
C ALA A 274 -6.38 20.36 8.84
N LEU A 275 -5.79 19.24 8.46
CA LEU A 275 -6.39 17.91 8.60
C LEU A 275 -6.35 17.36 10.03
N LYS A 276 -5.51 17.91 10.93
CA LYS A 276 -5.40 17.44 12.34
C LYS A 276 -6.72 17.43 13.10
N SER A 277 -7.65 18.34 12.77
CA SER A 277 -8.97 18.40 13.42
C SER A 277 -10.00 17.42 12.85
N ALA A 278 -9.69 16.76 11.73
CA ALA A 278 -10.62 15.91 10.98
C ALA A 278 -10.27 14.41 11.05
N CYS A 279 -9.17 14.04 11.67
CA CYS A 279 -8.70 12.66 11.74
C CYS A 279 -7.87 12.40 13.01
N ARG A 280 -7.54 11.13 13.27
CA ARG A 280 -6.73 10.72 14.44
C ARG A 280 -5.30 11.24 14.38
N ALA A 281 -4.67 11.11 13.24
CA ALA A 281 -3.29 11.52 13.00
C ALA A 281 -3.08 11.88 11.54
N VAL A 282 -2.04 12.66 11.28
CA VAL A 282 -1.64 13.05 9.93
C VAL A 282 -0.16 12.72 9.76
N VAL A 283 0.17 12.06 8.66
CA VAL A 283 1.55 11.83 8.21
C VAL A 283 1.70 12.35 6.80
N SER A 284 2.90 12.76 6.42
CA SER A 284 3.18 13.25 5.08
C SER A 284 4.40 12.52 4.50
N GLY A 285 4.47 12.46 3.19
CA GLY A 285 5.56 11.86 2.47
C GLY A 285 5.60 12.33 1.02
N TYR A 286 6.54 11.82 0.28
CA TYR A 286 6.68 12.08 -1.15
C TYR A 286 6.91 10.76 -1.90
N GLY A 287 6.69 10.77 -3.21
CA GLY A 287 6.96 9.65 -4.08
C GLY A 287 7.19 10.10 -5.54
N PRO A 288 7.65 9.18 -6.40
CA PRO A 288 7.93 7.78 -6.10
C PRO A 288 9.24 7.58 -5.33
N VAL A 289 9.33 6.48 -4.58
CA VAL A 289 10.56 6.03 -3.91
C VAL A 289 10.86 4.56 -4.27
N PRO A 290 12.12 4.10 -4.17
CA PRO A 290 12.46 2.70 -4.38
C PRO A 290 11.70 1.75 -3.45
N GLY A 291 11.57 0.48 -3.83
CA GLY A 291 11.03 -0.59 -3.01
C GLY A 291 11.95 -1.02 -1.86
N ALA A 292 11.89 -2.30 -1.49
CA ALA A 292 12.70 -2.85 -0.42
C ALA A 292 14.19 -2.76 -0.74
N VAL A 293 14.96 -2.05 0.09
CA VAL A 293 16.41 -1.83 -0.07
C VAL A 293 17.16 -2.12 1.22
N VAL A 294 18.33 -2.73 1.11
CA VAL A 294 19.25 -2.94 2.24
C VAL A 294 19.84 -1.60 2.66
N VAL A 295 19.90 -1.33 3.97
CA VAL A 295 20.41 -0.08 4.58
C VAL A 295 21.49 -0.37 5.60
#